data_986a767ae57852d9bbf1ab52b43dd9d4
#
_entry.id   986a767ae57852d9bbf1ab52b43dd9d4
#
_cell.length_a   1.000
_cell.length_b   1.000
_cell.length_c   1.000
_cell.angle_alpha   90.00
_cell.angle_beta   90.00
_cell.angle_gamma   90.00
#
_symmetry.space_group_name_H-M   'P 1'
#
loop_
_entity.id
_entity.type
_entity.pdbx_description
1 polymer ?
#
loop_
_entity_poly.entity_id
_entity_poly.type
_entity_poly.pdbx_seq_one_letter_code
_entity_poly.pdbx_strand_id
1 'polypeptide(L)'
;MTTGGNAPVGGASTGGTAAATGGKATGGSPTATGGSSGGATVPRLTNGKDGTTTRYWDCCKPSCGWKANAAQNGKQPTRSCGSDGSSVVGADTQSACSGGSAYQCYSFAPWSVSSTLSYGYAATGGGNGNCGKCFQLDFTGTGDNAGASALSSKTMIVQAINIGGDVASTQFDLLIPGGGVGAFNACSNEWGTTSLGAQYGGFLTSCNYTNTSCVEDYCTKVFGSKPTLLAGCQWFTGWFSAASNPKIKYAEVACPSEITSKSGM
;
A
#
# COMPACT_ATOMS: atom_id res chain seq x y z
N MET A 1 -3.94 64.41 6.90
CA MET A 1 -5.15 64.68 7.68
C MET A 1 -5.47 63.38 8.37
N THR A 2 -4.96 63.13 9.61
CA THR A 2 -5.65 63.37 10.89
C THR A 2 -6.95 62.59 10.99
N THR A 3 -7.23 61.70 11.91
CA THR A 3 -7.00 61.53 13.38
C THR A 3 -7.66 60.17 13.69
N GLY A 4 -7.27 59.25 14.52
CA GLY A 4 -7.00 59.37 15.94
C GLY A 4 -8.20 58.93 16.78
N GLY A 5 -8.05 57.99 17.72
CA GLY A 5 -9.03 57.71 18.78
C GLY A 5 -9.03 56.24 19.21
N ASN A 6 -8.28 55.85 20.12
CA ASN A 6 -8.36 55.58 21.57
C ASN A 6 -9.20 54.36 21.99
N ALA A 7 -8.51 53.49 22.72
CA ALA A 7 -9.04 52.44 23.58
C ALA A 7 -9.72 53.02 24.86
N PRO A 8 -10.46 52.20 25.59
CA PRO A 8 -10.28 52.25 27.06
C PRO A 8 -9.94 50.92 27.73
N VAL A 9 -9.28 51.14 28.83
CA VAL A 9 -8.69 50.24 29.83
C VAL A 9 -9.76 49.85 30.87
N GLY A 10 -9.60 48.63 31.45
CA GLY A 10 -9.78 48.47 32.89
C GLY A 10 -10.93 47.62 33.37
N GLY A 11 -10.60 46.64 34.19
CA GLY A 11 -11.51 45.90 35.05
C GLY A 11 -10.84 44.70 35.72
N ALA A 12 -10.08 44.96 36.78
CA ALA A 12 -9.59 43.92 37.70
C ALA A 12 -10.71 43.58 38.72
N SER A 13 -10.85 42.30 39.07
CA SER A 13 -11.61 41.85 40.24
C SER A 13 -11.00 40.60 40.86
N THR A 14 -10.55 40.82 42.01
CA THR A 14 -10.09 40.09 43.19
C THR A 14 -10.75 38.74 43.51
N GLY A 15 -9.94 37.72 43.81
CA GLY A 15 -9.77 37.03 45.08
C GLY A 15 -10.89 36.05 45.53
N GLY A 16 -10.48 34.80 45.68
CA GLY A 16 -11.24 33.81 46.42
C GLY A 16 -10.38 32.55 46.65
N THR A 17 -9.67 32.52 47.77
CA THR A 17 -8.97 31.34 48.29
C THR A 17 -9.97 30.37 48.93
N ALA A 18 -9.99 29.11 48.47
CA ALA A 18 -10.62 28.01 49.22
C ALA A 18 -9.62 26.88 49.39
N ALA A 19 -9.38 26.52 50.62
CA ALA A 19 -8.51 25.46 51.07
C ALA A 19 -9.12 24.08 50.73
N ALA A 20 -8.35 23.20 50.12
CA ALA A 20 -8.76 21.81 49.89
C ALA A 20 -8.04 20.91 50.89
N THR A 21 -8.81 20.17 51.64
CA THR A 21 -8.41 19.11 52.55
C THR A 21 -7.89 17.90 51.81
N GLY A 22 -6.74 17.34 52.27
CA GLY A 22 -6.10 16.22 51.65
C GLY A 22 -6.89 14.91 51.78
N GLY A 23 -7.09 14.26 50.66
CA GLY A 23 -7.53 12.87 50.53
C GLY A 23 -6.39 12.05 49.94
N LYS A 24 -5.89 11.10 50.74
CA LYS A 24 -4.80 10.16 50.40
C LYS A 24 -5.35 9.12 49.43
N ALA A 25 -5.00 9.24 48.14
CA ALA A 25 -5.33 8.22 47.15
C ALA A 25 -4.27 7.13 47.17
N THR A 26 -4.68 5.92 47.50
CA THR A 26 -3.90 4.69 47.38
C THR A 26 -3.67 4.37 45.91
N GLY A 27 -2.41 4.25 45.52
CA GLY A 27 -1.99 3.89 44.17
C GLY A 27 -2.41 2.47 43.82
N GLY A 28 -3.32 2.35 42.87
CA GLY A 28 -3.54 1.15 42.08
C GLY A 28 -2.88 1.36 40.72
N SER A 29 -1.75 0.70 40.48
CA SER A 29 -1.21 0.57 39.12
C SER A 29 -2.26 -0.14 38.24
N PRO A 30 -2.60 0.42 37.09
CA PRO A 30 -3.35 -0.35 36.12
C PRO A 30 -2.41 -1.42 35.54
N THR A 31 -2.63 -2.66 35.90
CA THR A 31 -2.08 -3.82 35.18
C THR A 31 -2.59 -3.72 33.76
N ALA A 32 -1.70 -3.41 32.82
CA ALA A 32 -1.98 -3.53 31.42
C ALA A 32 -2.27 -5.00 31.13
N THR A 33 -3.54 -5.36 31.07
CA THR A 33 -3.97 -6.61 30.46
C THR A 33 -3.55 -6.55 29.01
N GLY A 34 -2.46 -7.25 28.67
CA GLY A 34 -2.06 -7.51 27.31
C GLY A 34 -3.23 -8.18 26.58
N GLY A 35 -3.97 -7.40 25.83
CA GLY A 35 -4.94 -7.91 24.87
C GLY A 35 -4.17 -8.80 23.91
N SER A 36 -4.40 -10.11 24.00
CA SER A 36 -4.02 -11.06 22.96
C SER A 36 -4.62 -10.52 21.66
N SER A 37 -3.80 -9.99 20.78
CA SER A 37 -4.18 -9.65 19.41
C SER A 37 -4.50 -10.98 18.73
N GLY A 38 -5.74 -11.44 18.82
CA GLY A 38 -6.28 -12.48 17.96
C GLY A 38 -6.08 -11.98 16.53
N GLY A 39 -5.07 -12.53 15.82
CA GLY A 39 -4.70 -12.10 14.51
C GLY A 39 -5.94 -12.17 13.59
N ALA A 40 -6.27 -11.06 12.92
CA ALA A 40 -7.35 -11.03 11.95
C ALA A 40 -7.15 -12.16 10.94
N THR A 41 -8.13 -13.03 10.80
CA THR A 41 -8.13 -14.12 9.83
C THR A 41 -9.35 -13.98 8.92
N VAL A 42 -9.18 -14.35 7.67
CA VAL A 42 -10.28 -14.41 6.70
C VAL A 42 -10.42 -15.86 6.30
N PRO A 43 -11.66 -16.42 6.30
CA PRO A 43 -11.89 -17.78 5.82
C PRO A 43 -11.39 -17.94 4.38
N ARG A 44 -10.73 -19.05 4.10
CA ARG A 44 -10.29 -19.36 2.73
C ARG A 44 -11.49 -19.66 1.83
N LEU A 45 -11.30 -19.34 0.56
CA LEU A 45 -12.33 -19.55 -0.47
C LEU A 45 -12.60 -21.06 -0.69
N THR A 46 -13.86 -21.44 -0.68
CA THR A 46 -14.28 -22.82 -1.02
C THR A 46 -14.39 -23.03 -2.52
N ASN A 47 -14.73 -21.98 -3.29
CA ASN A 47 -14.99 -22.02 -4.73
C ASN A 47 -14.28 -20.88 -5.48
N GLY A 48 -13.02 -20.59 -5.13
CA GLY A 48 -12.23 -19.58 -5.82
C GLY A 48 -11.83 -20.03 -7.25
N LYS A 49 -11.77 -19.07 -8.17
CA LYS A 49 -11.23 -19.28 -9.53
C LYS A 49 -9.72 -19.45 -9.47
N ASP A 50 -9.15 -20.22 -10.40
CA ASP A 50 -7.72 -20.33 -10.55
C ASP A 50 -7.13 -19.05 -11.14
N GLY A 51 -5.99 -18.62 -10.60
CA GLY A 51 -5.27 -17.45 -11.06
C GLY A 51 -3.78 -17.52 -10.71
N THR A 52 -3.07 -16.45 -11.07
CA THR A 52 -1.66 -16.29 -10.78
C THR A 52 -1.38 -14.85 -10.35
N THR A 53 -0.28 -14.64 -9.65
CA THR A 53 0.22 -13.31 -9.34
C THR A 53 1.55 -13.07 -10.01
N THR A 54 1.82 -11.83 -10.37
CA THR A 54 3.11 -11.26 -10.72
C THR A 54 3.39 -10.07 -9.81
N ARG A 55 4.43 -9.31 -10.06
CA ARG A 55 4.80 -8.16 -9.24
C ARG A 55 5.39 -7.04 -10.09
N TYR A 56 5.07 -5.80 -9.73
CA TYR A 56 5.63 -4.62 -10.37
C TYR A 56 5.61 -3.40 -9.45
N TRP A 57 6.35 -2.37 -9.84
CA TRP A 57 6.24 -1.00 -9.33
C TRP A 57 6.88 -0.05 -10.32
N ASP A 58 6.08 0.63 -11.12
CA ASP A 58 6.52 1.50 -12.23
C ASP A 58 6.57 2.99 -11.87
N CYS A 59 6.05 3.35 -10.69
CA CYS A 59 5.85 4.71 -10.22
C CYS A 59 4.87 5.56 -11.06
N CYS A 60 4.20 5.00 -12.04
CA CYS A 60 3.23 5.72 -12.85
C CYS A 60 1.96 6.02 -12.04
N LYS A 61 1.25 7.07 -12.39
CA LYS A 61 -0.12 7.25 -11.93
C LYS A 61 -0.96 6.02 -12.30
N PRO A 62 -1.64 5.35 -11.34
CA PRO A 62 -2.49 4.21 -11.64
C PRO A 62 -3.62 4.58 -12.62
N SER A 63 -4.00 3.67 -13.51
CA SER A 63 -5.06 3.93 -14.50
C SER A 63 -6.41 4.26 -13.85
N CYS A 64 -6.72 3.64 -12.71
CA CYS A 64 -7.93 3.97 -11.93
C CYS A 64 -7.85 5.33 -11.20
N GLY A 65 -6.73 6.04 -11.28
CA GLY A 65 -6.57 7.42 -10.84
C GLY A 65 -7.18 8.45 -11.81
N TRP A 66 -7.62 8.03 -13.01
CA TRP A 66 -8.35 8.86 -13.94
C TRP A 66 -9.86 8.77 -13.71
N LYS A 67 -10.55 9.92 -13.64
CA LYS A 67 -12.01 9.99 -13.38
C LYS A 67 -12.81 9.10 -14.33
N ALA A 68 -12.50 9.15 -15.63
CA ALA A 68 -13.22 8.38 -16.64
C ALA A 68 -13.08 6.87 -16.45
N ASN A 69 -11.92 6.40 -15.96
CA ASN A 69 -11.67 4.98 -15.73
C ASN A 69 -12.38 4.50 -14.46
N ALA A 70 -12.26 5.23 -13.37
CA ALA A 70 -12.90 4.88 -12.09
C ALA A 70 -14.45 4.91 -12.22
N ALA A 71 -14.99 5.86 -12.98
CA ALA A 71 -16.43 6.00 -13.22
C ALA A 71 -17.06 4.79 -13.91
N GLN A 72 -16.30 3.98 -14.67
CA GLN A 72 -16.80 2.75 -15.29
C GLN A 72 -17.25 1.70 -14.27
N ASN A 73 -16.79 1.78 -13.04
CA ASN A 73 -17.26 0.97 -11.90
C ASN A 73 -17.96 1.81 -10.82
N GLY A 74 -18.43 3.01 -11.13
CA GLY A 74 -19.11 3.88 -10.18
C GLY A 74 -18.25 4.35 -9.00
N LYS A 75 -16.92 4.36 -9.18
CA LYS A 75 -15.96 4.72 -8.11
C LYS A 75 -15.40 6.12 -8.29
N GLN A 76 -14.93 6.70 -7.17
CA GLN A 76 -14.05 7.86 -7.23
C GLN A 76 -12.67 7.42 -7.72
N PRO A 77 -11.87 8.31 -8.35
CA PRO A 77 -10.50 7.99 -8.74
C PRO A 77 -9.65 7.60 -7.54
N THR A 78 -8.81 6.56 -7.70
CA THR A 78 -7.79 6.29 -6.69
C THR A 78 -6.84 7.48 -6.57
N ARG A 79 -6.30 7.69 -5.39
CA ARG A 79 -5.31 8.75 -5.15
C ARG A 79 -4.11 8.60 -6.07
N SER A 80 -3.57 9.73 -6.46
CA SER A 80 -2.26 9.85 -7.08
C SER A 80 -1.45 10.85 -6.28
N CYS A 81 -0.13 10.68 -6.24
CA CYS A 81 0.75 11.48 -5.41
C CYS A 81 1.76 12.26 -6.27
N GLY A 82 2.35 13.30 -5.70
CA GLY A 82 3.52 13.97 -6.25
C GLY A 82 4.77 13.08 -6.16
N SER A 83 5.91 13.60 -6.62
CA SER A 83 7.20 12.89 -6.60
C SER A 83 7.74 12.55 -5.20
N ASP A 84 7.13 13.11 -4.13
CA ASP A 84 7.40 12.73 -2.75
C ASP A 84 6.68 11.44 -2.32
N GLY A 85 5.82 10.88 -3.19
CA GLY A 85 5.04 9.68 -2.97
C GLY A 85 3.94 9.80 -1.90
N SER A 86 3.70 10.99 -1.36
CA SER A 86 2.80 11.22 -0.23
C SER A 86 1.80 12.37 -0.43
N SER A 87 2.21 13.47 -1.04
CA SER A 87 1.35 14.63 -1.31
C SER A 87 0.35 14.30 -2.41
N VAL A 88 -0.94 14.21 -2.04
CA VAL A 88 -2.00 13.87 -3.00
C VAL A 88 -2.18 14.97 -4.03
N VAL A 89 -2.20 14.61 -5.31
CA VAL A 89 -2.45 15.50 -6.44
C VAL A 89 -3.84 15.29 -7.04
N GLY A 90 -4.31 16.25 -7.83
CA GLY A 90 -5.62 16.18 -8.46
C GLY A 90 -5.76 15.00 -9.44
N ALA A 91 -6.98 14.47 -9.57
CA ALA A 91 -7.24 13.34 -10.47
C ALA A 91 -7.00 13.66 -11.96
N ASP A 92 -6.96 14.94 -12.34
CA ASP A 92 -6.69 15.37 -13.71
C ASP A 92 -5.18 15.62 -13.97
N THR A 93 -4.32 15.50 -12.94
CA THR A 93 -2.87 15.66 -13.10
C THR A 93 -2.31 14.53 -13.97
N GLN A 94 -1.52 14.92 -14.99
CA GLN A 94 -0.90 14.00 -15.94
C GLN A 94 0.06 13.03 -15.24
N SER A 95 0.08 11.78 -15.69
CA SER A 95 1.01 10.75 -15.20
C SER A 95 2.47 11.13 -15.46
N ALA A 96 3.34 10.85 -14.50
CA ALA A 96 4.79 11.00 -14.67
C ALA A 96 5.33 10.14 -15.81
N CYS A 97 4.72 8.99 -16.10
CA CYS A 97 5.06 8.15 -17.26
C CYS A 97 4.67 8.78 -18.62
N SER A 98 3.90 9.87 -18.60
CA SER A 98 3.51 10.64 -19.79
C SER A 98 3.99 12.09 -19.69
N GLY A 99 5.06 12.33 -18.93
CA GLY A 99 5.68 13.66 -18.80
C GLY A 99 5.00 14.60 -17.80
N GLY A 100 4.04 14.11 -17.00
CA GLY A 100 3.39 14.87 -15.95
C GLY A 100 4.06 14.72 -14.58
N SER A 101 3.30 15.05 -13.52
CA SER A 101 3.78 15.06 -12.13
C SER A 101 2.96 14.18 -11.18
N ALA A 102 2.06 13.35 -11.70
CA ALA A 102 1.31 12.40 -10.89
C ALA A 102 1.98 11.03 -10.90
N TYR A 103 2.29 10.54 -9.70
CA TYR A 103 2.94 9.26 -9.41
C TYR A 103 2.00 8.35 -8.63
N GLN A 104 2.36 7.09 -8.52
CA GLN A 104 1.79 6.13 -7.59
C GLN A 104 2.14 6.52 -6.15
N CYS A 105 1.16 6.46 -5.23
CA CYS A 105 1.44 6.78 -3.83
C CYS A 105 2.22 5.67 -3.13
N TYR A 106 3.18 6.02 -2.27
CA TYR A 106 3.95 5.04 -1.47
C TYR A 106 3.06 4.24 -0.52
N SER A 107 1.92 4.82 -0.09
CA SER A 107 0.93 4.14 0.75
C SER A 107 0.29 2.91 0.11
N PHE A 108 0.51 2.68 -1.18
CA PHE A 108 0.08 1.48 -1.90
C PHE A 108 1.03 0.29 -1.74
N ALA A 109 2.18 0.47 -1.08
CA ALA A 109 3.03 -0.64 -0.69
C ALA A 109 2.23 -1.65 0.18
N PRO A 110 2.42 -2.96 -0.01
CA PRO A 110 1.68 -3.97 0.72
C PRO A 110 2.08 -4.01 2.20
N TRP A 111 1.17 -4.51 3.03
CA TRP A 111 1.43 -4.67 4.47
C TRP A 111 0.76 -5.91 5.04
N SER A 112 1.37 -6.52 6.06
CA SER A 112 0.78 -7.63 6.80
C SER A 112 -0.22 -7.14 7.85
N VAL A 113 -1.37 -7.81 7.94
CA VAL A 113 -2.39 -7.62 8.98
C VAL A 113 -2.18 -8.65 10.08
N SER A 114 -1.80 -9.88 9.69
CA SER A 114 -1.41 -10.95 10.60
C SER A 114 -0.35 -11.85 9.93
N SER A 115 0.05 -12.91 10.60
CA SER A 115 0.97 -13.90 10.03
C SER A 115 0.42 -14.57 8.75
N THR A 116 -0.91 -14.63 8.60
CA THR A 116 -1.61 -15.30 7.49
C THR A 116 -2.44 -14.38 6.62
N LEU A 117 -2.66 -13.12 6.99
CA LEU A 117 -3.43 -12.14 6.22
C LEU A 117 -2.58 -10.92 5.88
N SER A 118 -2.66 -10.48 4.65
CA SER A 118 -2.02 -9.25 4.16
C SER A 118 -2.96 -8.46 3.25
N TYR A 119 -2.72 -7.17 3.14
CA TYR A 119 -3.44 -6.27 2.26
C TYR A 119 -2.50 -5.59 1.28
N GLY A 120 -3.04 -5.15 0.14
CA GLY A 120 -2.29 -4.41 -0.86
C GLY A 120 -3.14 -4.02 -2.07
N TYR A 121 -2.47 -3.77 -3.17
CA TYR A 121 -3.07 -3.32 -4.42
C TYR A 121 -2.52 -4.10 -5.59
N ALA A 122 -3.26 -4.11 -6.69
CA ALA A 122 -2.85 -4.81 -7.90
C ALA A 122 -3.27 -4.08 -9.17
N ALA A 123 -2.53 -4.34 -10.25
CA ALA A 123 -3.07 -4.21 -11.59
C ALA A 123 -3.77 -5.52 -11.98
N THR A 124 -4.89 -5.41 -12.72
CA THR A 124 -5.66 -6.54 -13.22
C THR A 124 -5.91 -6.40 -14.71
N GLY A 125 -6.11 -7.52 -15.40
CA GLY A 125 -6.72 -7.53 -16.74
C GLY A 125 -8.23 -7.28 -16.69
N GLY A 126 -8.89 -7.32 -17.84
CA GLY A 126 -10.36 -7.28 -17.93
C GLY A 126 -10.99 -5.88 -17.97
N GLY A 127 -10.17 -4.84 -18.07
CA GLY A 127 -10.64 -3.46 -18.30
C GLY A 127 -11.04 -2.69 -17.05
N ASN A 128 -11.39 -1.42 -17.24
CA ASN A 128 -11.63 -0.44 -16.16
C ASN A 128 -12.82 -0.76 -15.26
N GLY A 129 -13.71 -1.70 -15.65
CA GLY A 129 -14.77 -2.21 -14.79
C GLY A 129 -14.26 -2.93 -13.52
N ASN A 130 -12.95 -3.19 -13.42
CA ASN A 130 -12.33 -3.70 -12.19
C ASN A 130 -11.82 -2.60 -11.26
N CYS A 131 -11.77 -1.34 -11.70
CA CYS A 131 -11.30 -0.24 -10.83
C CYS A 131 -12.06 -0.20 -9.51
N GLY A 132 -11.33 -0.28 -8.40
CA GLY A 132 -11.85 -0.21 -7.03
C GLY A 132 -12.47 -1.50 -6.50
N LYS A 133 -12.56 -2.58 -7.28
CA LYS A 133 -12.96 -3.90 -6.78
C LYS A 133 -11.86 -4.49 -5.91
N CYS A 134 -12.28 -5.26 -4.89
CA CYS A 134 -11.35 -6.02 -4.07
C CYS A 134 -11.47 -7.51 -4.36
N PHE A 135 -10.33 -8.18 -4.28
CA PHE A 135 -10.21 -9.60 -4.51
C PHE A 135 -9.46 -10.26 -3.36
N GLN A 136 -10.02 -11.36 -2.87
CA GLN A 136 -9.30 -12.27 -1.98
C GLN A 136 -8.47 -13.22 -2.84
N LEU A 137 -7.20 -13.33 -2.49
CA LEU A 137 -6.20 -14.18 -3.14
C LEU A 137 -5.71 -15.21 -2.11
N ASP A 138 -6.14 -16.45 -2.24
CA ASP A 138 -5.71 -17.57 -1.41
C ASP A 138 -4.57 -18.29 -2.10
N PHE A 139 -3.35 -18.16 -1.59
CA PHE A 139 -2.18 -18.80 -2.18
C PHE A 139 -2.25 -20.32 -2.06
N THR A 140 -1.87 -21.03 -3.14
CA THR A 140 -1.91 -22.50 -3.19
C THR A 140 -0.62 -23.15 -2.70
N GLY A 141 0.43 -22.37 -2.46
CA GLY A 141 1.76 -22.88 -2.12
C GLY A 141 2.60 -23.31 -3.32
N THR A 142 2.13 -23.04 -4.55
CA THR A 142 2.86 -23.32 -5.79
C THR A 142 3.23 -22.04 -6.51
N GLY A 143 4.33 -22.03 -7.25
CA GLY A 143 4.85 -20.86 -7.99
C GLY A 143 6.17 -21.21 -8.66
N ASP A 144 6.91 -20.20 -9.13
CA ASP A 144 8.12 -20.41 -9.93
C ASP A 144 9.39 -20.60 -9.09
N ASN A 145 9.32 -20.43 -7.76
CA ASN A 145 10.43 -20.69 -6.85
C ASN A 145 9.94 -21.27 -5.51
N ALA A 146 10.89 -21.71 -4.69
CA ALA A 146 10.61 -22.36 -3.40
C ALA A 146 9.87 -21.43 -2.40
N GLY A 147 9.99 -20.11 -2.51
CA GLY A 147 9.30 -19.14 -1.65
C GLY A 147 7.77 -19.27 -1.71
N ALA A 148 7.22 -19.74 -2.84
CA ALA A 148 5.79 -19.95 -3.00
C ALA A 148 5.20 -20.97 -2.01
N SER A 149 5.94 -21.98 -1.59
CA SER A 149 5.47 -23.02 -0.65
C SER A 149 5.11 -22.45 0.72
N ALA A 150 5.83 -21.42 1.17
CA ALA A 150 5.57 -20.74 2.45
C ALA A 150 4.26 -19.91 2.45
N LEU A 151 3.61 -19.76 1.31
CA LEU A 151 2.35 -19.03 1.17
C LEU A 151 1.11 -19.93 1.26
N SER A 152 1.24 -21.26 1.35
CA SER A 152 0.13 -22.23 1.24
C SER A 152 -1.05 -22.00 2.21
N SER A 153 -0.80 -21.37 3.37
CA SER A 153 -1.82 -21.04 4.36
C SER A 153 -2.16 -19.54 4.42
N LYS A 154 -1.60 -18.75 3.51
CA LYS A 154 -1.73 -17.29 3.53
C LYS A 154 -2.76 -16.78 2.54
N THR A 155 -3.41 -15.69 2.91
CA THR A 155 -4.41 -14.97 2.11
C THR A 155 -3.99 -13.52 1.98
N MET A 156 -4.16 -12.94 0.81
CA MET A 156 -4.02 -11.50 0.59
C MET A 156 -5.32 -10.92 0.05
N ILE A 157 -5.76 -9.76 0.54
CA ILE A 157 -6.84 -9.00 -0.10
C ILE A 157 -6.20 -7.82 -0.82
N VAL A 158 -6.50 -7.69 -2.10
CA VAL A 158 -5.99 -6.60 -2.93
C VAL A 158 -7.14 -5.80 -3.54
N GLN A 159 -6.95 -4.48 -3.68
CA GLN A 159 -7.83 -3.64 -4.49
C GLN A 159 -7.20 -3.41 -5.86
N ALA A 160 -8.00 -3.56 -6.91
CA ALA A 160 -7.61 -3.21 -8.27
C ALA A 160 -7.60 -1.68 -8.42
N ILE A 161 -6.41 -1.11 -8.56
CA ILE A 161 -6.21 0.33 -8.78
C ILE A 161 -5.54 0.65 -10.12
N ASN A 162 -5.11 -0.38 -10.82
CA ASN A 162 -4.51 -0.26 -12.14
C ASN A 162 -5.06 -1.35 -13.08
N ILE A 163 -5.02 -1.08 -14.38
CA ILE A 163 -5.40 -2.02 -15.42
C ILE A 163 -4.22 -2.17 -16.37
N GLY A 164 -3.67 -3.38 -16.46
CA GLY A 164 -2.59 -3.71 -17.39
C GLY A 164 -3.15 -4.29 -18.69
N GLY A 165 -2.73 -3.74 -19.82
CA GLY A 165 -3.11 -4.28 -21.14
C GLY A 165 -2.43 -5.62 -21.44
N ASP A 166 -1.34 -5.91 -20.75
CA ASP A 166 -0.54 -7.13 -20.80
C ASP A 166 -0.83 -8.10 -19.66
N VAL A 167 -1.76 -7.75 -18.75
CA VAL A 167 -2.17 -8.59 -17.61
C VAL A 167 -3.35 -9.45 -18.03
N ALA A 168 -3.21 -10.78 -17.91
CA ALA A 168 -4.30 -11.71 -18.21
C ALA A 168 -5.51 -11.51 -17.26
N SER A 169 -6.71 -11.90 -17.68
CA SER A 169 -7.95 -11.70 -16.89
C SER A 169 -7.97 -12.47 -15.56
N THR A 170 -7.12 -13.47 -15.38
CA THR A 170 -6.97 -14.28 -14.16
C THR A 170 -5.63 -13.99 -13.42
N GLN A 171 -4.94 -12.94 -13.84
CA GLN A 171 -3.66 -12.53 -13.28
C GLN A 171 -3.83 -11.25 -12.44
N PHE A 172 -3.11 -11.20 -11.32
CA PHE A 172 -3.00 -10.03 -10.45
C PHE A 172 -1.53 -9.62 -10.39
N ASP A 173 -1.22 -8.46 -10.95
CA ASP A 173 0.13 -7.91 -10.89
C ASP A 173 0.22 -7.04 -9.63
N LEU A 174 0.84 -7.59 -8.58
CA LEU A 174 0.87 -7.01 -7.24
C LEU A 174 1.81 -5.79 -7.20
N LEU A 175 1.33 -4.70 -6.59
CA LEU A 175 2.15 -3.53 -6.33
C LEU A 175 3.15 -3.83 -5.21
N ILE A 176 4.38 -4.16 -5.57
CA ILE A 176 5.46 -4.48 -4.62
C ILE A 176 6.67 -3.59 -4.95
N PRO A 177 7.11 -2.70 -4.02
CA PRO A 177 8.32 -1.91 -4.23
C PRO A 177 9.52 -2.78 -4.57
N GLY A 178 10.19 -2.48 -5.70
CA GLY A 178 11.27 -3.32 -6.20
C GLY A 178 10.83 -4.51 -7.06
N GLY A 179 9.53 -4.64 -7.38
CA GLY A 179 8.96 -5.71 -8.21
C GLY A 179 9.30 -5.64 -9.70
N GLY A 180 9.96 -4.56 -10.13
CA GLY A 180 10.30 -4.25 -11.53
C GLY A 180 9.40 -3.17 -12.10
N VAL A 181 9.95 -2.38 -13.03
CA VAL A 181 9.23 -1.24 -13.61
C VAL A 181 8.32 -1.63 -14.78
N GLY A 182 8.50 -2.84 -15.33
CA GLY A 182 7.66 -3.30 -16.44
C GLY A 182 7.88 -2.47 -17.72
N ALA A 183 6.78 -2.21 -18.42
CA ALA A 183 6.80 -1.47 -19.68
C ALA A 183 7.04 0.04 -19.51
N PHE A 184 6.81 0.58 -18.31
CA PHE A 184 6.92 2.02 -18.02
C PHE A 184 7.86 2.25 -16.84
N ASN A 185 8.52 3.42 -16.80
CA ASN A 185 9.45 3.74 -15.73
C ASN A 185 9.43 5.23 -15.39
N ALA A 186 8.70 5.59 -14.34
CA ALA A 186 8.85 6.89 -13.69
C ALA A 186 9.73 6.82 -12.43
N CYS A 187 10.09 5.60 -11.97
CA CYS A 187 10.82 5.39 -10.72
C CYS A 187 12.25 5.96 -10.76
N SER A 188 12.92 5.93 -11.92
CA SER A 188 14.25 6.52 -12.04
C SER A 188 14.25 7.99 -11.66
N ASN A 189 13.23 8.73 -12.06
CA ASN A 189 13.08 10.16 -11.75
C ASN A 189 12.61 10.36 -10.30
N GLU A 190 11.59 9.58 -9.86
CA GLU A 190 11.01 9.71 -8.53
C GLU A 190 12.01 9.35 -7.41
N TRP A 191 12.78 8.30 -7.62
CA TRP A 191 13.72 7.79 -6.61
C TRP A 191 15.16 8.30 -6.77
N GLY A 192 15.46 8.97 -7.90
CA GLY A 192 16.78 9.49 -8.17
C GLY A 192 17.85 8.41 -8.34
N THR A 193 17.46 7.22 -8.85
CA THR A 193 18.37 6.08 -9.03
C THR A 193 18.04 5.26 -10.27
N THR A 194 19.05 4.63 -10.82
CA THR A 194 18.91 3.64 -11.90
C THR A 194 19.04 2.19 -11.37
N SER A 195 19.30 2.02 -10.07
CA SER A 195 19.40 0.69 -9.42
C SER A 195 18.04 0.06 -9.16
N LEU A 196 17.22 -0.13 -10.20
CA LEU A 196 15.83 -0.58 -10.11
C LEU A 196 15.67 -2.11 -10.19
N GLY A 197 16.77 -2.84 -10.34
CA GLY A 197 16.75 -4.26 -10.65
C GLY A 197 16.36 -4.54 -12.10
N ALA A 198 16.03 -5.79 -12.40
CA ALA A 198 15.57 -6.18 -13.73
C ALA A 198 14.24 -5.49 -14.06
N GLN A 199 14.06 -5.11 -15.34
CA GLN A 199 12.84 -4.46 -15.82
C GLN A 199 11.58 -5.24 -15.45
N TYR A 200 11.58 -6.54 -15.67
CA TYR A 200 10.51 -7.46 -15.27
C TYR A 200 10.97 -8.31 -14.08
N GLY A 201 10.16 -8.29 -13.02
CA GLY A 201 10.41 -9.04 -11.80
C GLY A 201 11.44 -8.43 -10.83
N GLY A 202 12.04 -7.29 -11.18
CA GLY A 202 12.78 -6.41 -10.29
C GLY A 202 13.97 -7.03 -9.57
N PHE A 203 14.08 -6.72 -8.28
CA PHE A 203 15.19 -7.13 -7.42
C PHE A 203 15.34 -8.66 -7.33
N LEU A 204 14.23 -9.39 -7.22
CA LEU A 204 14.28 -10.85 -7.13
C LEU A 204 14.90 -11.49 -8.38
N THR A 205 14.54 -10.98 -9.56
CA THR A 205 15.13 -11.45 -10.83
C THR A 205 16.63 -11.13 -10.89
N SER A 206 17.04 -9.94 -10.47
CA SER A 206 18.45 -9.56 -10.37
C SER A 206 19.23 -10.40 -9.35
N CYS A 207 18.53 -10.97 -8.36
CA CYS A 207 19.07 -11.83 -7.33
C CYS A 207 18.88 -13.34 -7.63
N ASN A 208 18.67 -13.71 -8.90
CA ASN A 208 18.55 -15.09 -9.38
C ASN A 208 17.44 -15.92 -8.67
N TYR A 209 16.35 -15.28 -8.26
CA TYR A 209 15.13 -15.88 -7.66
C TYR A 209 15.30 -16.63 -6.32
N THR A 210 16.49 -16.73 -5.78
CA THR A 210 16.78 -17.57 -4.60
C THR A 210 17.47 -16.83 -3.46
N ASN A 211 18.09 -15.69 -3.74
CA ASN A 211 18.89 -14.95 -2.75
C ASN A 211 18.09 -13.82 -2.11
N THR A 212 17.38 -14.11 -1.02
CA THR A 212 16.58 -13.11 -0.27
C THR A 212 17.44 -12.02 0.35
N SER A 213 18.65 -12.32 0.83
CA SER A 213 19.57 -11.31 1.38
C SER A 213 19.97 -10.28 0.31
N CYS A 214 20.21 -10.72 -0.92
CA CYS A 214 20.45 -9.83 -2.04
C CYS A 214 19.26 -8.89 -2.30
N VAL A 215 18.01 -9.40 -2.21
CA VAL A 215 16.82 -8.56 -2.34
C VAL A 215 16.73 -7.54 -1.21
N GLU A 216 17.04 -7.92 0.04
CA GLU A 216 17.06 -7.03 1.20
C GLU A 216 18.12 -5.94 1.08
N ASP A 217 19.28 -6.27 0.53
CA ASP A 217 20.34 -5.29 0.22
C ASP A 217 19.85 -4.25 -0.81
N TYR A 218 19.14 -4.70 -1.86
CA TYR A 218 18.48 -3.77 -2.80
C TYR A 218 17.43 -2.92 -2.10
N CYS A 219 16.55 -3.50 -1.26
CA CYS A 219 15.54 -2.76 -0.51
C CYS A 219 16.19 -1.64 0.32
N THR A 220 17.23 -1.96 1.07
CA THR A 220 17.94 -1.01 1.92
C THR A 220 18.66 0.06 1.09
N LYS A 221 19.34 -0.34 0.04
CA LYS A 221 20.09 0.57 -0.83
C LYS A 221 19.18 1.58 -1.54
N VAL A 222 18.02 1.13 -2.05
CA VAL A 222 17.12 1.97 -2.85
C VAL A 222 16.12 2.73 -1.99
N PHE A 223 15.63 2.11 -0.92
CA PHE A 223 14.54 2.64 -0.11
C PHE A 223 14.93 3.03 1.32
N GLY A 224 16.20 3.01 1.70
CA GLY A 224 16.62 3.31 3.08
C GLY A 224 16.14 4.67 3.62
N SER A 225 15.98 5.68 2.74
CA SER A 225 15.42 7.00 3.08
C SER A 225 13.89 7.11 2.85
N LYS A 226 13.22 6.04 2.43
CA LYS A 226 11.79 6.00 2.07
C LYS A 226 11.08 4.90 2.89
N PRO A 227 10.76 5.15 4.17
CA PRO A 227 10.38 4.09 5.12
C PRO A 227 9.17 3.25 4.67
N THR A 228 8.19 3.86 4.00
CA THR A 228 7.01 3.13 3.51
C THR A 228 7.36 2.15 2.40
N LEU A 229 8.21 2.57 1.45
CA LEU A 229 8.68 1.67 0.37
C LEU A 229 9.62 0.60 0.91
N LEU A 230 10.50 0.96 1.86
CA LEU A 230 11.38 -0.01 2.52
C LEU A 230 10.55 -1.09 3.23
N ALA A 231 9.54 -0.71 4.00
CA ALA A 231 8.64 -1.66 4.67
C ALA A 231 7.92 -2.58 3.68
N GLY A 232 7.44 -2.05 2.54
CA GLY A 232 6.79 -2.85 1.49
C GLY A 232 7.76 -3.80 0.77
N CYS A 233 9.01 -3.38 0.56
CA CYS A 233 10.05 -4.23 -0.01
C CYS A 233 10.46 -5.35 0.99
N GLN A 234 10.60 -5.03 2.27
CA GLN A 234 10.86 -6.01 3.34
C GLN A 234 9.67 -6.94 3.59
N TRP A 235 8.43 -6.47 3.39
CA TRP A 235 7.25 -7.33 3.38
C TRP A 235 7.37 -8.43 2.32
N PHE A 236 7.93 -8.11 1.15
CA PHE A 236 8.11 -9.08 0.07
C PHE A 236 9.10 -10.18 0.47
N THR A 237 10.23 -9.87 1.11
CA THR A 237 11.19 -10.89 1.56
C THR A 237 10.71 -11.64 2.80
N GLY A 238 10.01 -10.99 3.70
CA GLY A 238 9.49 -11.54 4.95
C GLY A 238 8.15 -12.26 4.77
N TRP A 239 7.03 -11.52 4.82
CA TRP A 239 5.69 -12.14 4.78
C TRP A 239 5.43 -12.91 3.48
N PHE A 240 5.85 -12.37 2.34
CA PHE A 240 5.63 -12.98 1.03
C PHE A 240 6.72 -14.01 0.66
N SER A 241 7.76 -14.14 1.49
CA SER A 241 8.85 -15.14 1.35
C SER A 241 9.58 -15.07 0.00
N ALA A 242 9.67 -13.88 -0.60
CA ALA A 242 10.22 -13.65 -1.94
C ALA A 242 9.66 -14.62 -3.01
N ALA A 243 8.38 -14.98 -2.88
CA ALA A 243 7.73 -15.90 -3.82
C ALA A 243 7.68 -15.31 -5.23
N SER A 244 7.99 -16.12 -6.22
CA SER A 244 7.90 -15.77 -7.64
C SER A 244 6.64 -16.38 -8.25
N ASN A 245 5.79 -15.50 -8.77
CA ASN A 245 4.56 -15.82 -9.50
C ASN A 245 3.69 -16.91 -8.84
N PRO A 246 3.39 -16.78 -7.52
CA PRO A 246 2.60 -17.80 -6.84
C PRO A 246 1.21 -17.94 -7.44
N LYS A 247 0.73 -19.19 -7.49
CA LYS A 247 -0.62 -19.54 -7.92
C LYS A 247 -1.61 -19.29 -6.80
N ILE A 248 -2.83 -18.93 -7.17
CA ILE A 248 -3.89 -18.55 -6.24
C ILE A 248 -5.22 -19.18 -6.62
N LYS A 249 -6.11 -19.27 -5.63
CA LYS A 249 -7.56 -19.24 -5.81
C LYS A 249 -8.03 -17.84 -5.49
N TYR A 250 -8.93 -17.25 -6.31
CA TYR A 250 -9.39 -15.89 -6.06
C TYR A 250 -10.92 -15.74 -6.23
N ALA A 251 -11.46 -14.75 -5.54
CA ALA A 251 -12.83 -14.28 -5.72
C ALA A 251 -12.94 -12.79 -5.42
N GLU A 252 -13.91 -12.10 -6.02
CA GLU A 252 -14.27 -10.73 -5.66
C GLU A 252 -14.90 -10.73 -4.26
N VAL A 253 -14.49 -9.78 -3.42
CA VAL A 253 -14.96 -9.62 -2.04
C VAL A 253 -15.24 -8.15 -1.72
N ALA A 254 -15.96 -7.90 -0.61
CA ALA A 254 -16.07 -6.54 -0.08
C ALA A 254 -14.69 -5.99 0.28
N CYS A 255 -14.46 -4.71 -0.03
CA CYS A 255 -13.20 -4.06 0.29
C CYS A 255 -13.08 -3.78 1.79
N PRO A 256 -11.98 -4.19 2.46
CA PRO A 256 -11.65 -3.72 3.79
C PRO A 256 -11.50 -2.19 3.85
N SER A 257 -11.95 -1.59 4.94
CA SER A 257 -11.87 -0.13 5.14
C SER A 257 -10.44 0.40 5.12
N GLU A 258 -9.48 -0.39 5.61
CA GLU A 258 -8.06 -0.06 5.63
C GLU A 258 -7.49 0.09 4.21
N ILE A 259 -7.97 -0.70 3.26
CA ILE A 259 -7.57 -0.60 1.85
C ILE A 259 -8.20 0.64 1.21
N THR A 260 -9.52 0.81 1.36
CA THR A 260 -10.24 1.94 0.74
C THR A 260 -9.83 3.29 1.32
N SER A 261 -9.50 3.36 2.60
CA SER A 261 -9.02 4.60 3.25
C SER A 261 -7.70 5.09 2.65
N LYS A 262 -6.81 4.19 2.24
CA LYS A 262 -5.54 4.55 1.59
C LYS A 262 -5.73 4.92 0.13
N SER A 263 -6.54 4.17 -0.63
CA SER A 263 -6.78 4.44 -2.06
C SER A 263 -7.71 5.64 -2.31
N GLY A 264 -8.65 5.89 -1.40
CA GLY A 264 -9.69 6.90 -1.56
C GLY A 264 -10.87 6.44 -2.44
N MET A 265 -10.99 5.12 -2.70
CA MET A 265 -12.03 4.54 -3.57
C MET A 265 -13.18 3.91 -2.78
#